data_1bc45306528fc762e7a2ac9a7b5e25ff
#
_entry.id   1bc45306528fc762e7a2ac9a7b5e25ff
#
_cell.length_a   1.000
_cell.length_b   1.000
_cell.length_c   1.000
_cell.angle_alpha   90.00
_cell.angle_beta   90.00
_cell.angle_gamma   90.00
#
_symmetry.space_group_name_H-M   'P 1'
#
loop_
_entity.id
_entity.type
_entity.pdbx_description
1 polymer ?
#
loop_
_entity_poly.entity_id
_entity_poly.type
_entity_poly.pdbx_seq_one_letter_code
_entity_poly.pdbx_strand_id
1 'polypeptide(L)'
;MRSVRLRILAILAVLVIAGVVAWQLLPSDEVKNDPVAVGTTDVVTSLDPAGAYDAGSWAMYSNIYQSLMTFKSGAIVPEPDAAESCGFIGQKLQTYQCKLRDDLTFSNGRKITADDVKYSIERMIRIKTDVGPWILFPSLKNVVADGRTITFNLSSRDATFPQKLATGAGSIVDRESYPPNKLRKGNTVDGSGPYLLKSYRAGEIAELVPNPLYKGALSKTGVPVTVHYYKKSDELQAAWKAKQLDVTHRELPPATLAELNPGDPDLRVTEADSAEIRNLVFNVRPSSPLADKRVRQAIASIIDRGPLVSGIYKGTVEPLYSLIPQGYIGHSTPFFDAYPSPDPERAKKLMKDAGVQTPLNISFGYRGGDETYAKETAELRRQLEADGLFKVTVHAVDWMKFQKEYAAGKYDAYTVGWLPDYPDSDTFSQPLVGRDNSLHNGYSNKKVDSLIGSTLQYSDRGRTAADFKELQAQVGEDVPLVPLWQKKDYVVSTTDVSGSQYLSDGTGLWRLWELKRI
;
A
#
# COMPACT_ATOMS: atom_id res chain seq x y z
N MET A 1 23.87 -68.34 36.73
CA MET A 1 23.92 -67.53 35.49
C MET A 1 22.53 -67.12 34.91
N ARG A 2 21.50 -67.95 35.01
CA ARG A 2 20.14 -67.61 34.50
C ARG A 2 19.44 -66.47 35.24
N SER A 3 19.58 -66.35 36.57
CA SER A 3 18.92 -65.31 37.36
C SER A 3 19.47 -63.90 37.14
N VAL A 4 20.75 -63.76 36.80
CA VAL A 4 21.38 -62.45 36.51
C VAL A 4 20.92 -61.91 35.16
N ARG A 5 20.80 -62.78 34.15
CA ARG A 5 20.30 -62.38 32.82
C ARG A 5 18.83 -61.94 32.86
N LEU A 6 17.98 -62.56 33.69
CA LEU A 6 16.58 -62.14 33.87
C LEU A 6 16.47 -60.77 34.55
N ARG A 7 17.34 -60.49 35.53
CA ARG A 7 17.38 -59.18 36.22
C ARG A 7 17.86 -58.06 35.29
N ILE A 8 18.83 -58.31 34.41
CA ILE A 8 19.31 -57.35 33.42
C ILE A 8 18.23 -57.06 32.37
N LEU A 9 17.50 -58.07 31.91
CA LEU A 9 16.39 -57.89 30.95
C LEU A 9 15.21 -57.09 31.57
N ALA A 10 14.91 -57.32 32.86
CA ALA A 10 13.87 -56.56 33.56
C ALA A 10 14.27 -55.09 33.75
N ILE A 11 15.54 -54.80 34.08
CA ILE A 11 16.03 -53.40 34.19
C ILE A 11 16.01 -52.69 32.81
N LEU A 12 16.42 -53.36 31.74
CA LEU A 12 16.35 -52.79 30.39
C LEU A 12 14.91 -52.53 29.95
N ALA A 13 13.97 -53.43 30.27
CA ALA A 13 12.55 -53.21 29.98
C ALA A 13 11.97 -51.98 30.75
N VAL A 14 12.35 -51.82 32.01
CA VAL A 14 11.94 -50.66 32.83
C VAL A 14 12.53 -49.34 32.29
N LEU A 15 13.80 -49.36 31.85
CA LEU A 15 14.43 -48.19 31.23
C LEU A 15 13.83 -47.82 29.89
N VAL A 16 13.44 -48.80 29.08
CA VAL A 16 12.73 -48.56 27.81
C VAL A 16 11.34 -47.98 28.07
N ILE A 17 10.59 -48.55 29.04
CA ILE A 17 9.27 -48.03 29.40
C ILE A 17 9.38 -46.63 29.98
N ALA A 18 10.35 -46.36 30.85
CA ALA A 18 10.60 -45.01 31.38
C ALA A 18 11.02 -44.03 30.28
N GLY A 19 11.81 -44.44 29.31
CA GLY A 19 12.17 -43.62 28.14
C GLY A 19 10.97 -43.30 27.25
N VAL A 20 10.08 -44.25 27.00
CA VAL A 20 8.84 -44.04 26.23
C VAL A 20 7.86 -43.14 26.96
N VAL A 21 7.70 -43.31 28.30
CA VAL A 21 6.86 -42.44 29.12
C VAL A 21 7.44 -41.02 29.21
N ALA A 22 8.77 -40.90 29.36
CA ALA A 22 9.42 -39.57 29.33
C ALA A 22 9.27 -38.90 27.96
N TRP A 23 9.33 -39.64 26.85
CA TRP A 23 9.09 -39.12 25.50
C TRP A 23 7.63 -38.72 25.28
N GLN A 24 6.66 -39.42 25.86
CA GLN A 24 5.23 -39.05 25.83
C GLN A 24 4.89 -37.88 26.76
N LEU A 25 5.75 -37.59 27.76
CA LEU A 25 5.60 -36.46 28.67
C LEU A 25 6.43 -35.23 28.24
N LEU A 26 7.26 -35.33 27.20
CA LEU A 26 7.83 -34.16 26.57
C LEU A 26 6.66 -33.37 25.95
N PRO A 27 6.53 -32.05 26.23
CA PRO A 27 5.57 -31.25 25.52
C PRO A 27 5.83 -31.44 24.03
N SER A 28 4.89 -32.02 23.32
CA SER A 28 4.89 -31.89 21.87
C SER A 28 4.81 -30.39 21.61
N ASP A 29 5.77 -29.81 20.90
CA ASP A 29 5.60 -28.55 20.22
C ASP A 29 4.51 -28.77 19.17
N GLU A 30 3.25 -28.96 19.61
CA GLU A 30 2.10 -28.75 18.73
C GLU A 30 2.16 -27.29 18.38
N VAL A 31 2.70 -27.01 17.18
CA VAL A 31 2.51 -25.71 16.52
C VAL A 31 1.01 -25.48 16.57
N LYS A 32 0.58 -24.59 17.48
CA LYS A 32 -0.82 -24.22 17.60
C LYS A 32 -1.26 -23.70 16.24
N ASN A 33 -2.04 -24.47 15.53
CA ASN A 33 -2.66 -24.08 14.25
C ASN A 33 -3.81 -23.09 14.46
N ASP A 34 -3.87 -22.42 15.60
CA ASP A 34 -4.86 -21.40 15.89
C ASP A 34 -4.64 -20.19 14.97
N PRO A 35 -5.69 -19.67 14.36
CA PRO A 35 -5.57 -18.51 13.48
C PRO A 35 -4.95 -17.32 14.21
N VAL A 36 -4.08 -16.58 13.52
CA VAL A 36 -3.61 -15.28 14.00
C VAL A 36 -4.68 -14.23 13.66
N ALA A 37 -5.17 -13.54 14.69
CA ALA A 37 -6.16 -12.46 14.55
C ALA A 37 -5.44 -11.14 14.25
N VAL A 38 -5.60 -10.63 13.03
CA VAL A 38 -5.03 -9.35 12.57
C VAL A 38 -6.14 -8.30 12.50
N GLY A 39 -5.96 -7.16 13.17
CA GLY A 39 -6.88 -6.03 13.14
C GLY A 39 -6.38 -4.88 12.28
N THR A 40 -7.29 -4.27 11.50
CA THR A 40 -6.98 -3.10 10.66
C THR A 40 -8.21 -2.21 10.44
N THR A 41 -8.00 -0.95 10.08
CA THR A 41 -9.04 -0.06 9.54
C THR A 41 -9.00 0.06 8.01
N ASP A 42 -8.17 -0.72 7.34
CA ASP A 42 -8.13 -0.77 5.88
C ASP A 42 -9.48 -1.25 5.32
N VAL A 43 -9.77 -0.83 4.09
CA VAL A 43 -11.01 -1.18 3.39
C VAL A 43 -10.65 -1.94 2.13
N VAL A 44 -11.19 -3.15 1.97
CA VAL A 44 -11.14 -3.88 0.70
C VAL A 44 -12.29 -3.36 -0.18
N THR A 45 -11.98 -2.55 -1.16
CA THR A 45 -12.98 -1.93 -2.04
C THR A 45 -13.49 -2.88 -3.12
N SER A 46 -12.67 -3.84 -3.51
CA SER A 46 -13.03 -4.91 -4.45
C SER A 46 -12.18 -6.16 -4.18
N LEU A 47 -12.76 -7.35 -4.35
CA LEU A 47 -11.98 -8.60 -4.44
C LEU A 47 -11.52 -8.90 -5.88
N ASP A 48 -11.97 -8.13 -6.86
CA ASP A 48 -11.53 -8.24 -8.26
C ASP A 48 -10.36 -7.27 -8.51
N PRO A 49 -9.16 -7.75 -8.89
CA PRO A 49 -7.98 -6.90 -9.07
C PRO A 49 -8.15 -5.78 -10.10
N ALA A 50 -9.03 -5.92 -11.07
CA ALA A 50 -9.33 -4.86 -12.04
C ALA A 50 -10.13 -3.69 -11.43
N GLY A 51 -10.67 -3.86 -10.21
CA GLY A 51 -11.62 -2.93 -9.59
C GLY A 51 -11.05 -2.03 -8.52
N ALA A 52 -9.83 -2.27 -8.04
CA ALA A 52 -9.29 -1.55 -6.89
C ALA A 52 -7.82 -1.16 -7.05
N TYR A 53 -7.55 0.09 -6.69
CA TYR A 53 -6.21 0.64 -6.54
C TYR A 53 -6.14 1.35 -5.18
N ASP A 54 -6.08 0.56 -4.13
CA ASP A 54 -6.00 1.01 -2.74
C ASP A 54 -5.26 -0.02 -1.87
N ALA A 55 -4.68 0.47 -0.78
CA ALA A 55 -3.82 -0.31 0.10
C ALA A 55 -4.52 -1.52 0.73
N GLY A 56 -5.79 -1.38 1.15
CA GLY A 56 -6.53 -2.47 1.79
C GLY A 56 -6.85 -3.62 0.83
N SER A 57 -7.25 -3.30 -0.41
CA SER A 57 -7.46 -4.31 -1.45
C SER A 57 -6.15 -4.99 -1.83
N TRP A 58 -5.06 -4.24 -1.97
CA TRP A 58 -3.76 -4.78 -2.35
C TRP A 58 -3.10 -5.62 -1.24
N ALA A 59 -3.31 -5.26 0.03
CA ALA A 59 -2.93 -6.09 1.16
C ALA A 59 -3.62 -7.48 1.11
N MET A 60 -4.88 -7.53 0.68
CA MET A 60 -5.58 -8.78 0.43
C MET A 60 -5.02 -9.51 -0.80
N TYR A 61 -4.82 -8.79 -1.92
CA TYR A 61 -4.37 -9.39 -3.19
C TYR A 61 -3.02 -10.07 -3.08
N SER A 62 -2.06 -9.49 -2.35
CA SER A 62 -0.74 -10.08 -2.14
C SER A 62 -0.79 -11.48 -1.52
N ASN A 63 -1.87 -11.82 -0.84
CA ASN A 63 -2.05 -13.11 -0.19
C ASN A 63 -2.89 -14.11 -1.01
N ILE A 64 -3.94 -13.65 -1.72
CA ILE A 64 -4.88 -14.54 -2.39
C ILE A 64 -4.66 -14.70 -3.89
N TYR A 65 -3.92 -13.79 -4.52
CA TYR A 65 -3.51 -13.90 -5.92
C TYR A 65 -2.02 -14.10 -6.04
N GLN A 66 -1.61 -14.57 -7.18
CA GLN A 66 -0.23 -14.63 -7.62
C GLN A 66 -0.03 -13.67 -8.80
N SER A 67 1.13 -13.05 -8.88
CA SER A 67 1.57 -12.28 -10.03
C SER A 67 2.82 -12.91 -10.65
N LEU A 68 3.26 -12.47 -11.83
CA LEU A 68 4.47 -13.00 -12.47
C LEU A 68 5.71 -12.76 -11.63
N MET A 69 5.76 -11.63 -10.95
CA MET A 69 6.88 -11.15 -10.13
C MET A 69 6.39 -10.88 -8.70
N THR A 70 7.29 -10.89 -7.74
CA THR A 70 7.00 -10.54 -6.33
C THR A 70 8.20 -9.85 -5.68
N PHE A 71 7.99 -9.20 -4.53
CA PHE A 71 9.06 -8.67 -3.69
C PHE A 71 9.26 -9.55 -2.46
N LYS A 72 10.49 -10.02 -2.24
CA LYS A 72 10.89 -10.54 -0.93
C LYS A 72 10.97 -9.43 0.12
N SER A 73 10.87 -9.79 1.38
CA SER A 73 11.04 -8.85 2.48
C SER A 73 12.38 -8.12 2.36
N GLY A 74 12.35 -6.78 2.41
CA GLY A 74 13.53 -5.91 2.28
C GLY A 74 14.13 -5.80 0.87
N ALA A 75 13.53 -6.44 -0.15
CA ALA A 75 14.03 -6.34 -1.52
C ALA A 75 13.42 -5.14 -2.25
N ILE A 76 14.26 -4.39 -2.98
CA ILE A 76 13.84 -3.28 -3.86
C ILE A 76 13.73 -3.72 -5.33
N VAL A 77 14.21 -4.91 -5.65
CA VAL A 77 14.13 -5.50 -6.99
C VAL A 77 13.20 -6.70 -6.93
N PRO A 78 12.18 -6.78 -7.80
CA PRO A 78 11.28 -7.91 -7.82
C PRO A 78 11.94 -9.14 -8.41
N GLU A 79 11.54 -10.31 -7.93
CA GLU A 79 11.97 -11.61 -8.45
C GLU A 79 10.79 -12.38 -9.05
N PRO A 80 11.04 -13.39 -9.91
CA PRO A 80 9.99 -14.24 -10.46
C PRO A 80 9.22 -15.01 -9.39
N ASP A 81 7.85 -14.97 -9.44
CA ASP A 81 6.94 -15.74 -8.59
C ASP A 81 6.16 -16.79 -9.41
N ALA A 82 5.08 -16.42 -10.10
CA ALA A 82 4.41 -17.30 -11.05
C ALA A 82 5.27 -17.56 -12.30
N ALA A 83 6.18 -16.66 -12.62
CA ALA A 83 7.17 -16.87 -13.66
C ALA A 83 8.33 -17.77 -13.17
N GLU A 84 8.89 -18.54 -14.09
CA GLU A 84 10.18 -19.24 -13.94
C GLU A 84 11.34 -18.25 -14.12
N SER A 85 11.18 -17.30 -15.06
CA SER A 85 12.13 -16.24 -15.37
C SER A 85 11.43 -15.08 -16.05
N CYS A 86 11.98 -13.87 -15.87
CA CYS A 86 11.54 -12.67 -16.56
C CYS A 86 12.75 -11.77 -16.90
N GLY A 87 12.63 -10.98 -17.97
CA GLY A 87 13.64 -10.00 -18.34
C GLY A 87 13.27 -9.15 -19.55
N PHE A 88 13.94 -8.01 -19.69
CA PHE A 88 13.86 -7.21 -20.90
C PHE A 88 14.59 -7.87 -22.05
N ILE A 89 14.00 -7.84 -23.23
CA ILE A 89 14.61 -8.29 -24.48
C ILE A 89 15.28 -7.08 -25.14
N GLY A 90 16.60 -7.15 -25.24
CA GLY A 90 17.43 -6.07 -25.77
C GLY A 90 17.53 -4.85 -24.84
N GLN A 91 18.14 -3.76 -25.34
CA GLN A 91 18.49 -2.58 -24.52
C GLN A 91 17.43 -1.46 -24.51
N LYS A 92 16.36 -1.63 -25.29
CA LYS A 92 15.36 -0.56 -25.46
C LYS A 92 14.34 -0.45 -24.31
N LEU A 93 14.31 -1.39 -23.38
CA LEU A 93 13.32 -1.45 -22.27
C LEU A 93 11.85 -1.34 -22.78
N GLN A 94 11.58 -1.88 -23.97
CA GLN A 94 10.27 -1.82 -24.64
C GLN A 94 9.65 -3.19 -24.87
N THR A 95 10.38 -4.26 -24.59
CA THR A 95 9.86 -5.63 -24.66
C THR A 95 10.30 -6.36 -23.41
N TYR A 96 9.33 -6.70 -22.57
CA TYR A 96 9.55 -7.49 -21.36
C TYR A 96 8.96 -8.89 -21.56
N GLN A 97 9.73 -9.92 -21.24
CA GLN A 97 9.32 -11.29 -21.48
C GLN A 97 9.43 -12.12 -20.21
N CYS A 98 8.41 -12.91 -19.93
CA CYS A 98 8.38 -13.87 -18.85
C CYS A 98 8.09 -15.26 -19.37
N LYS A 99 8.66 -16.28 -18.72
CA LYS A 99 8.32 -17.70 -18.92
C LYS A 99 7.56 -18.20 -17.69
N LEU A 100 6.32 -18.61 -17.88
CA LEU A 100 5.46 -19.12 -16.80
C LEU A 100 5.97 -20.49 -16.30
N ARG A 101 5.86 -20.76 -14.99
CA ARG A 101 6.03 -22.11 -14.44
C ARG A 101 4.98 -23.03 -15.05
N ASP A 102 5.24 -24.34 -15.09
CA ASP A 102 4.36 -25.29 -15.77
C ASP A 102 3.40 -26.04 -14.84
N ASP A 103 3.55 -25.87 -13.55
CA ASP A 103 2.87 -26.63 -12.51
C ASP A 103 1.92 -25.78 -11.63
N LEU A 104 1.54 -24.60 -12.12
CA LEU A 104 0.66 -23.67 -11.40
C LEU A 104 -0.81 -24.02 -11.59
N THR A 105 -1.58 -23.88 -10.51
CA THR A 105 -3.03 -24.08 -10.51
C THR A 105 -3.74 -23.00 -9.71
N PHE A 106 -4.93 -22.62 -10.15
CA PHE A 106 -5.88 -21.86 -9.33
C PHE A 106 -6.44 -22.71 -8.20
N SER A 107 -7.06 -22.08 -7.21
CA SER A 107 -7.70 -22.75 -6.08
C SER A 107 -8.81 -23.72 -6.47
N ASN A 108 -9.46 -23.52 -7.63
CA ASN A 108 -10.47 -24.42 -8.20
C ASN A 108 -9.84 -25.64 -8.94
N GLY A 109 -8.50 -25.77 -8.96
CA GLY A 109 -7.77 -26.85 -9.59
C GLY A 109 -7.48 -26.68 -11.08
N ARG A 110 -7.97 -25.61 -11.74
CA ARG A 110 -7.67 -25.30 -13.14
C ARG A 110 -6.21 -24.88 -13.28
N LYS A 111 -5.53 -25.38 -14.31
CA LYS A 111 -4.14 -25.02 -14.62
C LYS A 111 -4.06 -23.56 -15.08
N ILE A 112 -3.06 -22.83 -14.56
CA ILE A 112 -2.74 -21.48 -15.00
C ILE A 112 -1.94 -21.54 -16.30
N THR A 113 -2.31 -20.70 -17.28
CA THR A 113 -1.67 -20.62 -18.59
C THR A 113 -1.21 -19.19 -18.89
N ALA A 114 -0.35 -19.03 -19.89
CA ALA A 114 0.06 -17.71 -20.36
C ALA A 114 -1.14 -16.87 -20.87
N ASP A 115 -2.19 -17.53 -21.36
CA ASP A 115 -3.43 -16.85 -21.76
C ASP A 115 -4.17 -16.25 -20.56
N ASP A 116 -4.10 -16.85 -19.37
CA ASP A 116 -4.71 -16.28 -18.16
C ASP A 116 -3.98 -15.01 -17.72
N VAL A 117 -2.65 -14.99 -17.83
CA VAL A 117 -1.83 -13.80 -17.57
C VAL A 117 -2.18 -12.67 -18.55
N LYS A 118 -2.17 -12.99 -19.86
CA LYS A 118 -2.58 -12.04 -20.90
C LYS A 118 -3.98 -11.50 -20.64
N TYR A 119 -4.92 -12.40 -20.37
CA TYR A 119 -6.31 -12.05 -20.08
C TYR A 119 -6.42 -11.10 -18.89
N SER A 120 -5.72 -11.37 -17.81
CA SER A 120 -5.77 -10.58 -16.57
C SER A 120 -5.39 -9.13 -16.82
N ILE A 121 -4.25 -8.90 -17.48
CA ILE A 121 -3.74 -7.55 -17.76
C ILE A 121 -4.62 -6.83 -18.80
N GLU A 122 -4.95 -7.48 -19.91
CA GLU A 122 -5.80 -6.87 -20.95
C GLU A 122 -7.23 -6.60 -20.47
N ARG A 123 -7.75 -7.47 -19.58
CA ARG A 123 -9.06 -7.28 -18.94
C ARG A 123 -9.09 -6.04 -18.05
N MET A 124 -8.08 -5.86 -17.20
CA MET A 124 -7.96 -4.69 -16.32
C MET A 124 -7.94 -3.38 -17.13
N ILE A 125 -7.14 -3.35 -18.20
CA ILE A 125 -7.04 -2.17 -19.10
C ILE A 125 -8.35 -1.93 -19.84
N ARG A 126 -9.07 -2.98 -20.25
CA ARG A 126 -10.34 -2.90 -20.96
C ARG A 126 -11.50 -2.43 -20.07
N ILE A 127 -11.60 -2.96 -18.84
CA ILE A 127 -12.61 -2.54 -17.87
C ILE A 127 -12.39 -1.08 -17.47
N LYS A 128 -11.16 -0.68 -17.23
CA LYS A 128 -10.74 0.70 -17.00
C LYS A 128 -11.65 1.44 -16.02
N THR A 129 -11.82 0.89 -14.81
CA THR A 129 -12.62 1.56 -13.77
C THR A 129 -11.98 2.88 -13.35
N ASP A 130 -12.78 3.85 -12.90
CA ASP A 130 -12.33 5.19 -12.53
C ASP A 130 -11.25 5.19 -11.44
N VAL A 131 -11.27 4.17 -10.57
CA VAL A 131 -10.34 3.98 -9.45
C VAL A 131 -9.56 2.66 -9.56
N GLY A 132 -9.33 2.18 -10.77
CA GLY A 132 -8.62 0.92 -11.02
C GLY A 132 -7.13 1.11 -11.33
N PRO A 133 -6.33 0.03 -11.23
CA PRO A 133 -4.88 0.11 -11.35
C PRO A 133 -4.36 0.14 -12.78
N TRP A 134 -5.24 0.23 -13.79
CA TRP A 134 -4.87 0.33 -15.22
C TRP A 134 -3.92 1.50 -15.49
N ILE A 135 -3.99 2.55 -14.67
CA ILE A 135 -3.16 3.76 -14.76
C ILE A 135 -1.65 3.46 -14.60
N LEU A 136 -1.27 2.33 -14.00
CA LEU A 136 0.13 1.91 -13.85
C LEU A 136 0.76 1.41 -15.16
N PHE A 137 -0.05 1.11 -16.17
CA PHE A 137 0.43 0.55 -17.44
C PHE A 137 0.26 1.47 -18.66
N PRO A 138 0.59 2.78 -18.57
CA PRO A 138 0.38 3.71 -19.69
C PRO A 138 1.27 3.39 -20.89
N SER A 139 2.40 2.72 -20.66
CA SER A 139 3.34 2.29 -21.69
C SER A 139 2.93 0.98 -22.37
N LEU A 140 2.01 0.19 -21.83
CA LEU A 140 1.67 -1.12 -22.37
C LEU A 140 0.89 -0.99 -23.70
N LYS A 141 1.44 -1.59 -24.76
CA LYS A 141 0.83 -1.63 -26.10
C LYS A 141 -0.01 -2.89 -26.30
N ASN A 142 0.55 -4.05 -26.02
CA ASN A 142 -0.14 -5.35 -26.08
C ASN A 142 0.61 -6.43 -25.30
N VAL A 143 -0.08 -7.54 -25.06
CA VAL A 143 0.47 -8.75 -24.44
C VAL A 143 0.32 -9.92 -25.43
N VAL A 144 1.39 -10.67 -25.65
CA VAL A 144 1.40 -11.87 -26.48
C VAL A 144 1.66 -13.07 -25.60
N ALA A 145 0.82 -14.10 -25.70
CA ALA A 145 1.00 -15.40 -25.07
C ALA A 145 1.33 -16.43 -26.15
N ASP A 146 2.43 -17.18 -25.94
CA ASP A 146 2.87 -18.26 -26.81
C ASP A 146 3.43 -19.40 -25.96
N GLY A 147 2.73 -20.54 -25.93
CA GLY A 147 3.05 -21.64 -25.05
C GLY A 147 3.06 -21.21 -23.57
N ARG A 148 4.26 -21.22 -22.94
CA ARG A 148 4.45 -20.69 -21.58
C ARG A 148 5.08 -19.30 -21.53
N THR A 149 5.31 -18.71 -22.70
CA THR A 149 5.98 -17.39 -22.80
C THR A 149 4.94 -16.29 -22.87
N ILE A 150 5.12 -15.25 -22.07
CA ILE A 150 4.34 -14.02 -22.08
C ILE A 150 5.27 -12.88 -22.46
N THR A 151 4.92 -12.16 -23.52
CA THR A 151 5.69 -11.01 -24.01
C THR A 151 4.84 -9.75 -23.92
N PHE A 152 5.32 -8.79 -23.13
CA PHE A 152 4.74 -7.45 -22.99
C PHE A 152 5.47 -6.49 -23.94
N ASN A 153 4.77 -5.94 -24.91
CA ASN A 153 5.30 -4.92 -25.80
C ASN A 153 4.87 -3.54 -25.30
N LEU A 154 5.83 -2.65 -25.14
CA LEU A 154 5.62 -1.31 -24.61
C LEU A 154 5.76 -0.27 -25.73
N SER A 155 4.93 0.77 -25.70
CA SER A 155 4.96 1.89 -26.63
C SER A 155 6.12 2.85 -26.37
N SER A 156 6.60 2.90 -25.13
CA SER A 156 7.75 3.68 -24.66
C SER A 156 8.64 2.84 -23.74
N ARG A 157 9.84 3.31 -23.43
CA ARG A 157 10.70 2.70 -22.42
C ARG A 157 10.02 2.76 -21.06
N ASP A 158 10.10 1.67 -20.30
CA ASP A 158 9.56 1.61 -18.94
C ASP A 158 10.42 0.69 -18.06
N ALA A 159 11.44 1.26 -17.44
CA ALA A 159 12.36 0.52 -16.57
C ALA A 159 11.68 0.00 -15.29
N THR A 160 10.53 0.55 -14.89
CA THR A 160 9.76 0.14 -13.71
C THR A 160 8.69 -0.91 -14.02
N PHE A 161 8.58 -1.34 -15.27
CA PHE A 161 7.58 -2.33 -15.69
C PHE A 161 7.62 -3.65 -14.89
N PRO A 162 8.82 -4.21 -14.56
CA PRO A 162 8.90 -5.40 -13.70
C PRO A 162 8.30 -5.19 -12.30
N GLN A 163 8.50 -4.00 -11.71
CA GLN A 163 7.97 -3.64 -10.39
C GLN A 163 6.45 -3.54 -10.43
N LYS A 164 5.89 -2.94 -11.48
CA LYS A 164 4.43 -2.85 -11.69
C LYS A 164 3.78 -4.23 -11.80
N LEU A 165 4.45 -5.20 -12.45
CA LEU A 165 3.99 -6.58 -12.52
C LEU A 165 4.04 -7.33 -11.17
N ALA A 166 4.80 -6.82 -10.19
CA ALA A 166 4.89 -7.40 -8.85
C ALA A 166 3.85 -6.84 -7.86
N THR A 167 3.00 -5.90 -8.31
CA THR A 167 1.95 -5.28 -7.50
C THR A 167 0.61 -5.99 -7.64
N GLY A 168 -0.40 -5.51 -6.89
CA GLY A 168 -1.79 -5.97 -7.03
C GLY A 168 -2.36 -5.83 -8.45
N ALA A 169 -1.82 -4.89 -9.24
CA ALA A 169 -2.17 -4.72 -10.66
C ALA A 169 -1.72 -5.88 -11.55
N GLY A 170 -0.68 -6.63 -11.13
CA GLY A 170 -0.17 -7.82 -11.83
C GLY A 170 -0.90 -9.11 -11.46
N SER A 171 -1.92 -9.08 -10.61
CA SER A 171 -2.65 -10.27 -10.13
C SER A 171 -3.23 -11.10 -11.30
N ILE A 172 -2.94 -12.39 -11.29
CA ILE A 172 -3.43 -13.35 -12.29
C ILE A 172 -4.79 -13.88 -11.86
N VAL A 173 -5.79 -13.73 -12.72
CA VAL A 173 -7.15 -14.22 -12.48
C VAL A 173 -7.54 -15.32 -13.45
N ASP A 174 -8.41 -16.22 -13.03
CA ASP A 174 -8.96 -17.28 -13.85
C ASP A 174 -9.93 -16.71 -14.89
N ARG A 175 -9.54 -16.75 -16.18
CA ARG A 175 -10.34 -16.24 -17.30
C ARG A 175 -11.71 -16.89 -17.45
N GLU A 176 -11.91 -18.09 -16.90
CA GLU A 176 -13.21 -18.77 -16.95
C GLU A 176 -14.16 -18.28 -15.85
N SER A 177 -13.59 -17.81 -14.73
CA SER A 177 -14.36 -17.34 -13.56
C SER A 177 -14.55 -15.81 -13.54
N TYR A 178 -13.72 -15.04 -14.24
CA TYR A 178 -13.73 -13.57 -14.23
C TYR A 178 -14.30 -13.02 -15.54
N PRO A 179 -15.43 -12.27 -15.52
CA PRO A 179 -16.06 -11.74 -16.72
C PRO A 179 -15.14 -10.77 -17.50
N PRO A 180 -15.13 -10.80 -18.86
CA PRO A 180 -14.16 -10.03 -19.64
C PRO A 180 -14.34 -8.51 -19.60
N ASN A 181 -15.56 -8.00 -19.45
CA ASN A 181 -15.88 -6.57 -19.62
C ASN A 181 -16.54 -5.94 -18.38
N LYS A 182 -16.55 -6.64 -17.25
CA LYS A 182 -17.12 -6.13 -15.99
C LYS A 182 -16.40 -6.77 -14.80
N LEU A 183 -16.47 -6.13 -13.64
CA LEU A 183 -15.94 -6.70 -12.42
C LEU A 183 -16.71 -7.96 -12.01
N ARG A 184 -15.99 -8.96 -11.51
CA ARG A 184 -16.58 -10.11 -10.83
C ARG A 184 -17.24 -9.62 -9.53
N LYS A 185 -18.42 -10.10 -9.27
CA LYS A 185 -19.17 -9.84 -8.03
C LYS A 185 -19.11 -11.05 -7.11
N GLY A 186 -19.37 -10.80 -5.83
CA GLY A 186 -19.42 -11.85 -4.80
C GLY A 186 -18.18 -11.87 -3.91
N ASN A 187 -18.16 -12.81 -2.98
CA ASN A 187 -17.19 -12.90 -1.89
C ASN A 187 -16.23 -14.10 -2.04
N THR A 188 -16.20 -14.73 -3.22
CA THR A 188 -15.34 -15.87 -3.52
C THR A 188 -14.25 -15.48 -4.50
N VAL A 189 -13.08 -16.09 -4.35
CA VAL A 189 -11.92 -15.84 -5.19
C VAL A 189 -11.34 -17.18 -5.67
N ASP A 190 -11.10 -17.30 -6.98
CA ASP A 190 -10.32 -18.38 -7.57
C ASP A 190 -8.91 -17.86 -7.83
N GLY A 191 -8.13 -17.69 -6.77
CA GLY A 191 -6.75 -17.21 -6.83
C GLY A 191 -5.74 -18.33 -6.79
N SER A 192 -4.46 -17.98 -6.80
CA SER A 192 -3.33 -18.91 -6.71
C SER A 192 -2.25 -18.44 -5.74
N GLY A 193 -2.54 -17.44 -4.92
CA GLY A 193 -1.62 -16.87 -3.96
C GLY A 193 -1.24 -17.84 -2.82
N PRO A 194 -0.35 -17.41 -1.90
CA PRO A 194 0.08 -18.21 -0.76
C PRO A 194 -1.07 -18.58 0.20
N TYR A 195 -2.19 -17.86 0.14
CA TYR A 195 -3.40 -18.14 0.91
C TYR A 195 -4.62 -18.36 0.03
N LEU A 196 -5.57 -19.13 0.55
CA LEU A 196 -6.93 -19.26 0.06
C LEU A 196 -7.85 -18.38 0.92
N LEU A 197 -8.74 -17.63 0.29
CA LEU A 197 -9.82 -16.92 0.96
C LEU A 197 -10.94 -17.92 1.28
N LYS A 198 -11.01 -18.38 2.54
CA LYS A 198 -12.00 -19.36 3.01
C LYS A 198 -13.38 -18.74 3.18
N SER A 199 -13.42 -17.54 3.76
CA SER A 199 -14.66 -16.76 3.92
C SER A 199 -14.36 -15.26 3.90
N TYR A 200 -15.35 -14.46 3.47
CA TYR A 200 -15.24 -13.01 3.46
C TYR A 200 -16.60 -12.36 3.72
N ARG A 201 -16.67 -11.51 4.74
CA ARG A 201 -17.77 -10.56 4.96
C ARG A 201 -17.20 -9.14 4.84
N ALA A 202 -17.65 -8.42 3.80
CA ALA A 202 -17.13 -7.11 3.45
C ALA A 202 -17.18 -6.12 4.62
N GLY A 203 -16.04 -5.52 4.94
CA GLY A 203 -15.90 -4.56 6.03
C GLY A 203 -16.02 -5.15 7.45
N GLU A 204 -15.99 -6.48 7.59
CA GLU A 204 -16.08 -7.16 8.88
C GLU A 204 -14.91 -8.13 9.08
N ILE A 205 -14.81 -9.17 8.26
CA ILE A 205 -13.87 -10.26 8.51
C ILE A 205 -13.47 -11.00 7.23
N ALA A 206 -12.21 -11.42 7.15
CA ALA A 206 -11.70 -12.36 6.16
C ALA A 206 -10.99 -13.51 6.86
N GLU A 207 -11.34 -14.75 6.52
CA GLU A 207 -10.64 -15.95 6.95
C GLU A 207 -9.75 -16.46 5.82
N LEU A 208 -8.45 -16.55 6.10
CA LEU A 208 -7.44 -17.01 5.16
C LEU A 208 -6.76 -18.27 5.71
N VAL A 209 -6.55 -19.24 4.84
CA VAL A 209 -5.81 -20.47 5.17
C VAL A 209 -4.65 -20.65 4.20
N PRO A 210 -3.50 -21.19 4.62
CA PRO A 210 -2.38 -21.46 3.72
C PRO A 210 -2.82 -22.28 2.52
N ASN A 211 -2.37 -21.88 1.33
CA ASN A 211 -2.69 -22.58 0.08
C ASN A 211 -1.72 -23.74 -0.16
N PRO A 212 -2.15 -25.00 -0.03
CA PRO A 212 -1.27 -26.15 -0.27
C PRO A 212 -0.83 -26.30 -1.73
N LEU A 213 -1.56 -25.67 -2.65
CA LEU A 213 -1.28 -25.73 -4.09
C LEU A 213 -0.34 -24.59 -4.53
N TYR A 214 -0.04 -23.62 -3.67
CA TYR A 214 0.86 -22.51 -4.03
C TYR A 214 2.24 -23.01 -4.42
N LYS A 215 2.73 -22.55 -5.55
CA LYS A 215 4.08 -22.82 -6.07
C LYS A 215 4.68 -21.52 -6.60
N GLY A 216 5.54 -20.92 -5.82
CA GLY A 216 6.17 -19.64 -6.13
C GLY A 216 7.38 -19.37 -5.26
N ALA A 217 7.78 -18.10 -5.20
CA ALA A 217 8.96 -17.66 -4.47
C ALA A 217 8.74 -17.47 -2.97
N LEU A 218 7.47 -17.34 -2.52
CA LEU A 218 7.15 -17.00 -1.14
C LEU A 218 7.11 -18.24 -0.23
N SER A 219 7.24 -18.00 1.08
CA SER A 219 7.19 -19.06 2.09
C SER A 219 5.80 -19.73 2.13
N LYS A 220 5.79 -21.05 2.41
CA LYS A 220 4.56 -21.84 2.60
C LYS A 220 4.30 -22.16 4.08
N THR A 221 5.03 -21.54 5.00
CA THR A 221 5.01 -21.90 6.43
C THR A 221 4.07 -21.02 7.25
N GLY A 222 3.21 -20.22 6.62
CA GLY A 222 2.23 -19.40 7.30
C GLY A 222 1.17 -20.21 8.05
N VAL A 223 0.57 -19.60 9.06
CA VAL A 223 -0.56 -20.15 9.82
C VAL A 223 -1.88 -19.59 9.27
N PRO A 224 -3.05 -20.19 9.60
CA PRO A 224 -4.33 -19.55 9.29
C PRO A 224 -4.38 -18.13 9.89
N VAL A 225 -5.00 -17.21 9.16
CA VAL A 225 -5.13 -15.81 9.59
C VAL A 225 -6.59 -15.37 9.48
N THR A 226 -7.05 -14.67 10.51
CA THR A 226 -8.35 -13.99 10.49
C THR A 226 -8.10 -12.48 10.51
N VAL A 227 -8.48 -11.79 9.44
CA VAL A 227 -8.38 -10.33 9.36
C VAL A 227 -9.71 -9.71 9.80
N HIS A 228 -9.66 -8.87 10.83
CA HIS A 228 -10.81 -8.13 11.35
C HIS A 228 -10.74 -6.67 10.86
N TYR A 229 -11.79 -6.22 10.21
CA TYR A 229 -11.90 -4.88 9.65
C TYR A 229 -12.76 -4.00 10.57
N TYR A 230 -12.21 -2.87 10.97
CA TYR A 230 -12.89 -1.89 11.82
C TYR A 230 -13.14 -0.60 11.02
N LYS A 231 -14.31 0.00 11.24
CA LYS A 231 -14.65 1.26 10.54
C LYS A 231 -13.94 2.46 11.14
N LYS A 232 -13.53 2.35 12.41
CA LYS A 232 -12.93 3.43 13.18
C LYS A 232 -11.71 2.93 13.95
N SER A 233 -10.74 3.81 14.13
CA SER A 233 -9.53 3.51 14.89
C SER A 233 -9.78 3.29 16.39
N ASP A 234 -10.82 3.91 16.97
CA ASP A 234 -11.23 3.66 18.35
C ASP A 234 -11.85 2.27 18.53
N GLU A 235 -12.59 1.76 17.55
CA GLU A 235 -13.10 0.37 17.54
C GLU A 235 -11.95 -0.64 17.48
N LEU A 236 -10.96 -0.41 16.61
CA LEU A 236 -9.73 -1.21 16.53
C LEU A 236 -8.97 -1.19 17.87
N GLN A 237 -8.80 -0.01 18.46
CA GLN A 237 -8.15 0.14 19.76
C GLN A 237 -8.90 -0.61 20.86
N ALA A 238 -10.22 -0.54 20.89
CA ALA A 238 -11.04 -1.25 21.87
C ALA A 238 -10.86 -2.77 21.75
N ALA A 239 -10.87 -3.31 20.53
CA ALA A 239 -10.64 -4.73 20.27
C ALA A 239 -9.22 -5.17 20.67
N TRP A 240 -8.20 -4.33 20.42
CA TRP A 240 -6.83 -4.57 20.88
C TRP A 240 -6.76 -4.63 22.41
N LYS A 241 -7.29 -3.62 23.11
CA LYS A 241 -7.33 -3.59 24.58
C LYS A 241 -8.11 -4.76 25.19
N ALA A 242 -9.13 -5.24 24.49
CA ALA A 242 -9.91 -6.41 24.88
C ALA A 242 -9.21 -7.76 24.57
N LYS A 243 -7.97 -7.74 24.06
CA LYS A 243 -7.18 -8.92 23.67
C LYS A 243 -7.89 -9.82 22.64
N GLN A 244 -8.66 -9.23 21.75
CA GLN A 244 -9.33 -9.92 20.65
C GLN A 244 -8.46 -10.05 19.40
N LEU A 245 -7.30 -9.40 19.40
CA LEU A 245 -6.37 -9.32 18.29
C LEU A 245 -4.97 -9.72 18.76
N ASP A 246 -4.27 -10.42 17.89
CA ASP A 246 -2.87 -10.80 18.10
C ASP A 246 -1.91 -9.80 17.44
N VAL A 247 -2.34 -9.19 16.34
CA VAL A 247 -1.57 -8.22 15.55
C VAL A 247 -2.47 -7.07 15.15
N THR A 248 -1.95 -5.85 15.24
CA THR A 248 -2.57 -4.67 14.62
C THR A 248 -1.60 -4.04 13.64
N HIS A 249 -2.13 -3.66 12.48
CA HIS A 249 -1.37 -2.91 11.47
C HIS A 249 -2.27 -1.89 10.81
N ARG A 250 -1.76 -0.66 10.76
CA ARG A 250 -2.41 0.58 10.34
C ARG A 250 -3.56 1.01 11.24
N GLU A 251 -3.53 2.29 11.55
CA GLU A 251 -4.57 3.13 12.15
C GLU A 251 -4.91 2.82 13.62
N LEU A 252 -3.97 2.29 14.43
CA LEU A 252 -4.06 2.57 15.87
C LEU A 252 -3.92 4.09 16.08
N PRO A 253 -4.73 4.70 17.00
CA PRO A 253 -4.62 6.12 17.27
C PRO A 253 -3.19 6.54 17.65
N PRO A 254 -2.65 7.66 17.13
CA PRO A 254 -1.29 8.11 17.44
C PRO A 254 -1.02 8.24 18.95
N ALA A 255 -2.01 8.68 19.73
CA ALA A 255 -1.89 8.74 21.19
C ALA A 255 -1.66 7.34 21.80
N THR A 256 -2.34 6.32 21.29
CA THR A 256 -2.15 4.93 21.73
C THR A 256 -0.76 4.44 21.39
N LEU A 257 -0.29 4.68 20.16
CA LEU A 257 1.05 4.29 19.72
C LEU A 257 2.15 4.97 20.58
N ALA A 258 1.98 6.25 20.88
CA ALA A 258 2.90 7.01 21.71
C ALA A 258 2.94 6.54 23.19
N GLU A 259 1.87 5.92 23.67
CA GLU A 259 1.76 5.36 25.03
C GLU A 259 2.26 3.92 25.14
N LEU A 260 2.48 3.21 24.01
CA LEU A 260 3.00 1.84 24.04
C LEU A 260 4.40 1.82 24.65
N ASN A 261 4.60 0.87 25.54
CA ASN A 261 5.92 0.61 26.12
C ASN A 261 6.63 -0.50 25.33
N PRO A 262 7.70 -0.19 24.56
CA PRO A 262 8.45 -1.22 23.83
C PRO A 262 9.13 -2.26 24.75
N GLY A 263 9.25 -1.96 26.05
CA GLY A 263 9.78 -2.88 27.06
C GLY A 263 8.71 -3.76 27.73
N ASP A 264 7.45 -3.69 27.30
CA ASP A 264 6.39 -4.57 27.80
C ASP A 264 6.67 -6.01 27.37
N PRO A 265 6.80 -6.98 28.32
CA PRO A 265 7.10 -8.37 28.00
C PRO A 265 5.99 -9.08 27.20
N ASP A 266 4.77 -8.56 27.22
CA ASP A 266 3.61 -9.14 26.53
C ASP A 266 3.43 -8.59 25.10
N LEU A 267 4.20 -7.56 24.71
CA LEU A 267 4.06 -6.88 23.43
C LEU A 267 5.34 -6.86 22.62
N ARG A 268 5.17 -6.86 21.31
CA ARG A 268 6.20 -6.48 20.33
C ARG A 268 5.73 -5.26 19.58
N VAL A 269 6.45 -4.17 19.71
CA VAL A 269 6.22 -2.96 18.94
C VAL A 269 7.34 -2.84 17.92
N THR A 270 6.99 -2.99 16.65
CA THR A 270 7.93 -2.75 15.56
C THR A 270 7.64 -1.38 14.99
N GLU A 271 8.62 -0.48 15.08
CA GLU A 271 8.64 0.79 14.38
C GLU A 271 9.63 0.68 13.23
N ALA A 272 9.20 1.05 12.04
CA ALA A 272 10.03 1.10 10.85
C ALA A 272 9.77 2.41 10.10
N ASP A 273 10.75 2.82 9.29
CA ASP A 273 10.53 3.90 8.35
C ASP A 273 9.49 3.45 7.32
N SER A 274 8.45 4.26 7.13
CA SER A 274 7.47 4.06 6.08
C SER A 274 7.63 5.13 5.00
N ALA A 275 7.34 4.77 3.78
CA ALA A 275 7.24 5.72 2.69
C ALA A 275 5.80 6.21 2.47
N GLU A 276 4.87 5.90 3.37
CA GLU A 276 3.53 6.49 3.35
C GLU A 276 3.60 7.99 3.61
N ILE A 277 3.06 8.77 2.69
CA ILE A 277 3.01 10.23 2.78
C ILE A 277 1.57 10.73 2.82
N ARG A 278 1.35 11.89 3.41
CA ARG A 278 0.07 12.60 3.41
C ARG A 278 0.20 13.92 2.70
N ASN A 279 -0.77 14.21 1.86
CA ASN A 279 -0.81 15.43 1.06
C ASN A 279 -2.13 16.17 1.25
N LEU A 280 -2.06 17.51 1.30
CA LEU A 280 -3.17 18.40 1.02
C LEU A 280 -3.19 18.64 -0.49
N VAL A 281 -4.19 18.10 -1.18
CA VAL A 281 -4.31 18.10 -2.64
C VAL A 281 -5.28 19.18 -3.09
N PHE A 282 -4.98 19.85 -4.19
CA PHE A 282 -5.81 20.91 -4.76
C PHE A 282 -6.43 20.48 -6.08
N ASN A 283 -7.70 20.70 -6.25
CA ASN A 283 -8.35 20.64 -7.55
C ASN A 283 -7.89 21.84 -8.38
N VAL A 284 -7.08 21.57 -9.41
CA VAL A 284 -6.48 22.63 -10.26
C VAL A 284 -7.18 22.78 -11.60
N ARG A 285 -8.36 22.15 -11.78
CA ARG A 285 -9.16 22.32 -12.99
C ARG A 285 -9.58 23.78 -13.18
N PRO A 286 -9.76 24.26 -14.42
CA PRO A 286 -10.12 25.67 -14.70
C PRO A 286 -11.35 26.19 -13.95
N SER A 287 -12.28 25.30 -13.59
CA SER A 287 -13.50 25.64 -12.85
C SER A 287 -13.30 25.78 -11.34
N SER A 288 -12.17 25.38 -10.81
CA SER A 288 -11.87 25.42 -9.38
C SER A 288 -11.42 26.83 -8.96
N PRO A 289 -11.80 27.31 -7.77
CA PRO A 289 -11.24 28.53 -7.19
C PRO A 289 -9.72 28.43 -6.91
N LEU A 290 -9.17 27.19 -6.91
CA LEU A 290 -7.75 26.92 -6.73
C LEU A 290 -7.00 26.70 -8.06
N ALA A 291 -7.60 27.05 -9.22
CA ALA A 291 -6.96 26.93 -10.53
C ALA A 291 -5.71 27.84 -10.66
N ASP A 292 -5.73 29.04 -10.08
CA ASP A 292 -4.58 29.95 -10.10
C ASP A 292 -3.49 29.47 -9.12
N LYS A 293 -2.26 29.27 -9.63
CA LYS A 293 -1.14 28.80 -8.81
C LYS A 293 -0.81 29.74 -7.65
N ARG A 294 -1.05 31.05 -7.79
CA ARG A 294 -0.79 32.03 -6.72
C ARG A 294 -1.67 31.78 -5.51
N VAL A 295 -2.92 31.36 -5.72
CA VAL A 295 -3.84 31.00 -4.61
C VAL A 295 -3.31 29.75 -3.90
N ARG A 296 -2.83 28.74 -4.62
CA ARG A 296 -2.25 27.54 -4.03
C ARG A 296 -0.94 27.84 -3.29
N GLN A 297 -0.10 28.72 -3.85
CA GLN A 297 1.11 29.20 -3.20
C GLN A 297 0.79 30.00 -1.92
N ALA A 298 -0.32 30.76 -1.89
CA ALA A 298 -0.80 31.43 -0.69
C ALA A 298 -1.16 30.40 0.40
N ILE A 299 -1.88 29.33 0.04
CA ILE A 299 -2.17 28.23 0.97
C ILE A 299 -0.87 27.59 1.47
N ALA A 300 0.06 27.24 0.58
CA ALA A 300 1.34 26.64 0.96
C ALA A 300 2.16 27.54 1.91
N SER A 301 2.02 28.87 1.78
CA SER A 301 2.71 29.86 2.63
C SER A 301 2.18 29.94 4.06
N ILE A 302 1.01 29.39 4.38
CA ILE A 302 0.42 29.48 5.73
C ILE A 302 0.30 28.12 6.43
N ILE A 303 0.61 27.00 5.75
CA ILE A 303 0.56 25.67 6.36
C ILE A 303 1.75 25.48 7.31
N ASP A 304 1.42 25.24 8.58
CA ASP A 304 2.35 24.83 9.64
C ASP A 304 2.22 23.32 9.91
N ARG A 305 3.30 22.59 9.70
CA ARG A 305 3.35 21.13 9.94
C ARG A 305 3.58 20.78 11.41
N GLY A 306 4.15 21.70 12.19
CA GLY A 306 4.48 21.48 13.60
C GLY A 306 3.28 21.03 14.45
N PRO A 307 2.15 21.77 14.46
CA PRO A 307 0.94 21.37 15.18
C PRO A 307 0.35 20.04 14.72
N LEU A 308 0.50 19.68 13.43
CA LEU A 308 0.08 18.37 12.93
C LEU A 308 0.93 17.28 13.57
N VAL A 309 2.26 17.34 13.39
CA VAL A 309 3.20 16.30 13.81
C VAL A 309 3.21 16.09 15.33
N SER A 310 3.42 17.17 16.08
CA SER A 310 3.54 17.09 17.55
C SER A 310 2.18 17.05 18.27
N GLY A 311 1.24 17.89 17.79
CA GLY A 311 -0.05 18.05 18.43
C GLY A 311 -1.02 16.90 18.19
N ILE A 312 -1.16 16.49 16.94
CA ILE A 312 -2.15 15.49 16.52
C ILE A 312 -1.53 14.10 16.42
N TYR A 313 -0.42 13.97 15.68
CA TYR A 313 0.22 12.68 15.42
C TYR A 313 1.20 12.23 16.52
N LYS A 314 1.44 13.05 17.55
CA LYS A 314 2.27 12.67 18.72
C LYS A 314 3.66 12.14 18.37
N GLY A 315 4.24 12.59 17.25
CA GLY A 315 5.56 12.15 16.79
C GLY A 315 5.56 10.80 16.05
N THR A 316 4.40 10.21 15.75
CA THR A 316 4.30 8.99 14.92
C THR A 316 4.44 9.27 13.43
N VAL A 317 4.59 10.52 13.06
CA VAL A 317 4.89 11.01 11.70
C VAL A 317 6.00 12.06 11.76
N GLU A 318 6.64 12.31 10.63
CA GLU A 318 7.63 13.36 10.45
C GLU A 318 7.14 14.41 9.46
N PRO A 319 7.51 15.71 9.60
CA PRO A 319 7.10 16.74 8.67
C PRO A 319 7.71 16.48 7.29
N LEU A 320 6.88 16.57 6.24
CA LEU A 320 7.32 16.32 4.87
C LEU A 320 7.28 17.60 4.04
N TYR A 321 8.39 17.85 3.33
CA TYR A 321 8.59 19.02 2.45
C TYR A 321 8.94 18.61 1.01
N SER A 322 8.62 17.38 0.64
CA SER A 322 8.95 16.77 -0.65
C SER A 322 7.80 15.92 -1.17
N LEU A 323 7.76 15.74 -2.47
CA LEU A 323 6.86 14.76 -3.10
C LEU A 323 7.37 13.33 -2.87
N ILE A 324 8.69 13.15 -2.96
CA ILE A 324 9.37 11.87 -2.77
C ILE A 324 9.91 11.82 -1.33
N PRO A 325 9.49 10.84 -0.50
CA PRO A 325 9.87 10.77 0.91
C PRO A 325 11.37 10.48 1.11
N GLN A 326 11.84 10.66 2.34
CA GLN A 326 13.19 10.27 2.72
C GLN A 326 13.42 8.77 2.48
N GLY A 327 14.67 8.42 2.17
CA GLY A 327 15.06 7.04 1.85
C GLY A 327 14.91 6.67 0.37
N TYR A 328 14.25 7.47 -0.45
CA TYR A 328 14.06 7.23 -1.88
C TYR A 328 15.01 8.06 -2.74
N ILE A 329 15.40 7.51 -3.91
CA ILE A 329 16.30 8.16 -4.87
C ILE A 329 15.69 9.48 -5.34
N GLY A 330 16.49 10.54 -5.34
CA GLY A 330 16.07 11.85 -5.80
C GLY A 330 15.25 12.65 -4.79
N HIS A 331 15.11 12.20 -3.53
CA HIS A 331 14.54 13.04 -2.48
C HIS A 331 15.17 14.44 -2.45
N SER A 332 14.35 15.45 -2.29
CA SER A 332 14.75 16.87 -2.13
C SER A 332 13.61 17.63 -1.44
N THR A 333 13.89 18.80 -0.92
CA THR A 333 12.96 19.54 -0.05
C THR A 333 12.48 20.88 -0.62
N PRO A 334 11.94 20.94 -1.86
CA PRO A 334 11.58 22.20 -2.50
C PRO A 334 10.48 22.97 -1.76
N PHE A 335 9.61 22.29 -1.02
CA PHE A 335 8.61 22.95 -0.19
C PHE A 335 9.21 23.57 1.07
N PHE A 336 10.32 23.05 1.62
CA PHE A 336 11.04 23.71 2.69
C PHE A 336 11.77 24.95 2.16
N ASP A 337 12.42 24.83 1.00
CA ASP A 337 13.16 25.94 0.39
C ASP A 337 12.21 27.10 0.04
N ALA A 338 11.00 26.81 -0.43
CA ALA A 338 10.02 27.83 -0.85
C ALA A 338 9.09 28.30 0.29
N TYR A 339 8.78 27.44 1.27
CA TYR A 339 7.80 27.67 2.34
C TYR A 339 8.34 27.10 3.69
N PRO A 340 9.46 27.65 4.22
CA PRO A 340 10.13 27.10 5.41
C PRO A 340 9.33 27.24 6.70
N SER A 341 8.51 28.29 6.78
CA SER A 341 7.65 28.63 7.91
C SER A 341 6.42 29.40 7.43
N PRO A 342 5.34 29.45 8.23
CA PRO A 342 4.16 30.24 7.90
C PRO A 342 4.49 31.72 7.65
N ASP A 343 4.00 32.25 6.52
CA ASP A 343 4.15 33.63 6.10
C ASP A 343 2.80 34.21 5.61
N PRO A 344 1.95 34.70 6.54
CA PRO A 344 0.65 35.29 6.22
C PRO A 344 0.74 36.53 5.32
N GLU A 345 1.80 37.33 5.44
CA GLU A 345 1.96 38.52 4.63
C GLU A 345 2.24 38.18 3.16
N ARG A 346 3.07 37.18 2.93
CA ARG A 346 3.26 36.61 1.59
C ARG A 346 1.95 36.04 1.03
N ALA A 347 1.17 35.34 1.83
CA ALA A 347 -0.12 34.79 1.41
C ALA A 347 -1.10 35.90 1.01
N LYS A 348 -1.24 36.98 1.82
CA LYS A 348 -2.08 38.15 1.50
C LYS A 348 -1.66 38.80 0.19
N LYS A 349 -0.34 38.97 -0.02
CA LYS A 349 0.20 39.51 -1.26
C LYS A 349 -0.17 38.64 -2.47
N LEU A 350 0.02 37.33 -2.38
CA LEU A 350 -0.29 36.36 -3.45
C LEU A 350 -1.79 36.37 -3.81
N MET A 351 -2.69 36.44 -2.81
CA MET A 351 -4.13 36.52 -3.02
C MET A 351 -4.51 37.84 -3.72
N LYS A 352 -3.91 38.95 -3.31
CA LYS A 352 -4.09 40.24 -3.96
C LYS A 352 -3.59 40.25 -5.42
N ASP A 353 -2.40 39.71 -5.65
CA ASP A 353 -1.80 39.60 -7.00
C ASP A 353 -2.63 38.69 -7.92
N ALA A 354 -3.30 37.68 -7.35
CA ALA A 354 -4.25 36.82 -8.06
C ALA A 354 -5.60 37.54 -8.38
N GLY A 355 -5.88 38.69 -7.77
CA GLY A 355 -7.14 39.43 -7.95
C GLY A 355 -8.35 38.73 -7.30
N VAL A 356 -8.12 37.87 -6.31
CA VAL A 356 -9.16 37.05 -5.65
C VAL A 356 -9.74 37.83 -4.47
N GLN A 357 -11.08 37.85 -4.37
CA GLN A 357 -11.76 38.41 -3.20
C GLN A 357 -11.63 37.49 -2.00
N THR A 358 -11.33 38.05 -0.83
CA THR A 358 -11.20 37.31 0.44
C THR A 358 -12.38 37.64 1.37
N PRO A 359 -12.85 36.66 2.17
CA PRO A 359 -12.39 35.28 2.21
C PRO A 359 -12.84 34.46 0.99
N LEU A 360 -11.91 33.66 0.41
CA LEU A 360 -12.23 32.72 -0.64
C LEU A 360 -12.87 31.46 -0.01
N ASN A 361 -14.06 31.06 -0.49
CA ASN A 361 -14.73 29.88 -0.02
C ASN A 361 -14.06 28.63 -0.62
N ILE A 362 -13.74 27.63 0.22
CA ILE A 362 -13.11 26.36 -0.13
C ILE A 362 -13.96 25.20 0.38
N SER A 363 -14.33 24.29 -0.51
CA SER A 363 -14.91 22.98 -0.18
C SER A 363 -13.78 21.99 0.07
N PHE A 364 -13.70 21.44 1.29
CA PHE A 364 -12.59 20.57 1.73
C PHE A 364 -13.09 19.18 2.12
N GLY A 365 -12.67 18.15 1.35
CA GLY A 365 -13.02 16.77 1.58
C GLY A 365 -11.95 16.00 2.36
N TYR A 366 -12.38 15.04 3.19
CA TYR A 366 -11.47 14.07 3.81
C TYR A 366 -12.17 12.74 4.10
N ARG A 367 -11.37 11.66 4.25
CA ARG A 367 -11.88 10.35 4.66
C ARG A 367 -12.41 10.43 6.09
N GLY A 368 -13.71 10.24 6.26
CA GLY A 368 -14.37 10.15 7.55
C GLY A 368 -14.15 8.79 8.24
N GLY A 369 -14.57 8.70 9.51
CA GLY A 369 -14.45 7.49 10.31
C GLY A 369 -13.19 7.40 11.16
N ASP A 370 -12.22 8.28 10.97
CA ASP A 370 -11.01 8.40 11.76
C ASP A 370 -10.95 9.74 12.49
N GLU A 371 -10.80 9.71 13.82
CA GLU A 371 -10.74 10.90 14.66
C GLU A 371 -9.45 11.71 14.42
N THR A 372 -8.35 11.05 14.09
CA THR A 372 -7.07 11.70 13.78
C THR A 372 -7.19 12.54 12.53
N TYR A 373 -7.83 12.01 11.47
CA TYR A 373 -8.06 12.77 10.23
C TYR A 373 -9.06 13.93 10.44
N ALA A 374 -10.02 13.76 11.34
CA ALA A 374 -10.92 14.87 11.72
C ALA A 374 -10.15 15.98 12.43
N LYS A 375 -9.25 15.65 13.36
CA LYS A 375 -8.36 16.61 14.06
C LYS A 375 -7.39 17.29 13.10
N GLU A 376 -6.77 16.53 12.18
CA GLU A 376 -5.89 17.04 11.12
C GLU A 376 -6.64 18.08 10.27
N THR A 377 -7.84 17.74 9.81
CA THR A 377 -8.64 18.64 8.97
C THR A 377 -9.11 19.87 9.73
N ALA A 378 -9.46 19.74 11.01
CA ALA A 378 -9.83 20.86 11.86
C ALA A 378 -8.65 21.83 12.06
N GLU A 379 -7.44 21.30 12.25
CA GLU A 379 -6.23 22.14 12.37
C GLU A 379 -5.88 22.82 11.05
N LEU A 380 -5.93 22.12 9.91
CA LEU A 380 -5.73 22.72 8.60
C LEU A 380 -6.75 23.82 8.31
N ARG A 381 -8.03 23.59 8.65
CA ARG A 381 -9.07 24.61 8.56
C ARG A 381 -8.73 25.82 9.43
N ARG A 382 -8.32 25.62 10.67
CA ARG A 382 -7.94 26.72 11.59
C ARG A 382 -6.82 27.56 11.01
N GLN A 383 -5.80 26.94 10.42
CA GLN A 383 -4.68 27.65 9.78
C GLN A 383 -5.14 28.44 8.56
N LEU A 384 -5.97 27.85 7.70
CA LEU A 384 -6.49 28.50 6.50
C LEU A 384 -7.38 29.73 6.82
N GLU A 385 -8.18 29.65 7.91
CA GLU A 385 -9.13 30.71 8.29
C GLU A 385 -8.49 31.80 9.18
N ALA A 386 -7.30 31.57 9.76
CA ALA A 386 -6.69 32.42 10.79
C ALA A 386 -6.50 33.88 10.36
N ASP A 387 -6.16 34.12 9.09
CA ASP A 387 -5.87 35.45 8.55
C ASP A 387 -7.02 36.01 7.69
N GLY A 388 -8.19 35.40 7.71
CA GLY A 388 -9.36 35.81 6.96
C GLY A 388 -9.23 35.69 5.43
N LEU A 389 -8.23 34.97 4.94
CA LEU A 389 -8.02 34.77 3.50
C LEU A 389 -8.94 33.72 2.92
N PHE A 390 -9.30 32.70 3.71
CA PHE A 390 -10.11 31.57 3.29
C PHE A 390 -11.28 31.34 4.26
N LYS A 391 -12.34 30.71 3.73
CA LYS A 391 -13.46 30.18 4.50
C LYS A 391 -13.70 28.73 4.06
N VAL A 392 -13.55 27.77 4.97
CA VAL A 392 -13.48 26.36 4.67
C VAL A 392 -14.75 25.61 5.09
N THR A 393 -15.40 24.95 4.13
CA THR A 393 -16.51 24.03 4.40
C THR A 393 -15.97 22.59 4.33
N VAL A 394 -16.04 21.89 5.45
CA VAL A 394 -15.45 20.56 5.60
C VAL A 394 -16.48 19.44 5.35
N HIS A 395 -16.06 18.38 4.63
CA HIS A 395 -16.87 17.20 4.30
C HIS A 395 -16.16 15.92 4.74
N ALA A 396 -16.67 15.27 5.77
CA ALA A 396 -16.26 13.93 6.20
C ALA A 396 -17.04 12.87 5.42
N VAL A 397 -16.36 12.01 4.68
CA VAL A 397 -17.00 11.05 3.77
C VAL A 397 -16.34 9.68 3.89
N ASP A 398 -17.12 8.59 3.87
CA ASP A 398 -16.55 7.24 3.87
C ASP A 398 -15.64 7.01 2.63
N TRP A 399 -14.67 6.10 2.78
CA TRP A 399 -13.59 5.94 1.81
C TRP A 399 -14.07 5.68 0.38
N MET A 400 -15.01 4.76 0.18
CA MET A 400 -15.47 4.39 -1.18
C MET A 400 -16.17 5.55 -1.88
N LYS A 401 -16.96 6.33 -1.12
CA LYS A 401 -17.64 7.51 -1.63
C LYS A 401 -16.67 8.67 -1.84
N PHE A 402 -15.73 8.84 -0.91
CA PHE A 402 -14.69 9.87 -0.97
C PHE A 402 -13.84 9.75 -2.24
N GLN A 403 -13.37 8.52 -2.58
CA GLN A 403 -12.63 8.28 -3.81
C GLN A 403 -13.39 8.74 -5.06
N LYS A 404 -14.67 8.38 -5.18
CA LYS A 404 -15.52 8.78 -6.31
C LYS A 404 -15.74 10.29 -6.36
N GLU A 405 -15.90 10.92 -5.22
CA GLU A 405 -16.20 12.35 -5.14
C GLU A 405 -14.98 13.22 -5.46
N TYR A 406 -13.76 12.88 -4.96
CA TYR A 406 -12.58 13.65 -5.37
C TYR A 406 -12.21 13.39 -6.83
N ALA A 407 -12.36 12.15 -7.33
CA ALA A 407 -12.13 11.84 -8.74
C ALA A 407 -13.06 12.64 -9.66
N ALA A 408 -14.31 12.85 -9.24
CA ALA A 408 -15.27 13.72 -9.94
C ALA A 408 -14.99 15.22 -9.78
N GLY A 409 -14.00 15.62 -8.96
CA GLY A 409 -13.66 17.02 -8.71
C GLY A 409 -14.66 17.76 -7.84
N LYS A 410 -15.34 17.06 -6.93
CA LYS A 410 -16.38 17.65 -6.06
C LYS A 410 -15.82 18.60 -5.00
N TYR A 411 -14.56 18.41 -4.61
CA TYR A 411 -13.89 19.24 -3.63
C TYR A 411 -12.87 20.16 -4.28
N ASP A 412 -12.68 21.36 -3.70
CA ASP A 412 -11.62 22.28 -4.10
C ASP A 412 -10.27 21.85 -3.53
N ALA A 413 -10.28 21.34 -2.30
CA ALA A 413 -9.13 20.75 -1.64
C ALA A 413 -9.53 19.47 -0.90
N TYR A 414 -8.57 18.56 -0.68
CA TYR A 414 -8.79 17.35 0.11
C TYR A 414 -7.48 16.80 0.63
N THR A 415 -7.52 16.04 1.74
CA THR A 415 -6.34 15.32 2.22
C THR A 415 -6.44 13.85 1.86
N VAL A 416 -5.33 13.32 1.33
CA VAL A 416 -5.19 11.90 1.00
C VAL A 416 -3.78 11.41 1.28
N GLY A 417 -3.66 10.18 1.81
CA GLY A 417 -2.39 9.49 1.95
C GLY A 417 -1.99 8.83 0.63
N TRP A 418 -0.69 8.58 0.49
CA TRP A 418 -0.14 7.76 -0.59
C TRP A 418 0.84 6.76 -0.01
N LEU A 419 0.56 5.50 -0.24
CA LEU A 419 1.44 4.39 0.07
C LEU A 419 2.15 3.98 -1.22
N PRO A 420 3.48 3.77 -1.22
CA PRO A 420 4.18 3.38 -2.44
C PRO A 420 3.70 2.02 -2.96
N ASP A 421 3.48 1.92 -4.26
CA ASP A 421 3.08 0.68 -4.92
C ASP A 421 4.23 -0.33 -4.96
N TYR A 422 5.44 0.18 -5.06
CA TYR A 422 6.70 -0.55 -5.11
C TYR A 422 7.86 0.37 -4.66
N PRO A 423 9.00 -0.18 -4.25
CA PRO A 423 10.11 0.59 -3.68
C PRO A 423 10.94 1.34 -4.75
N ASP A 424 10.30 2.27 -5.46
CA ASP A 424 10.93 3.17 -6.43
C ASP A 424 10.29 4.56 -6.38
N SER A 425 11.06 5.61 -6.63
CA SER A 425 10.57 7.00 -6.62
C SER A 425 9.51 7.29 -7.68
N ASP A 426 9.42 6.45 -8.72
CA ASP A 426 8.40 6.57 -9.77
C ASP A 426 6.98 6.49 -9.19
N THR A 427 6.78 5.70 -8.12
CA THR A 427 5.47 5.58 -7.44
C THR A 427 4.96 6.90 -6.82
N PHE A 428 5.84 7.89 -6.64
CA PHE A 428 5.49 9.24 -6.17
C PHE A 428 5.45 10.27 -7.31
N SER A 429 5.79 9.90 -8.53
CA SER A 429 5.82 10.80 -9.68
C SER A 429 4.59 10.65 -10.58
N GLN A 430 4.55 9.64 -11.42
CA GLN A 430 3.43 9.43 -12.35
C GLN A 430 2.07 9.36 -11.63
N PRO A 431 1.89 8.59 -10.53
CA PRO A 431 0.59 8.49 -9.88
C PRO A 431 0.12 9.77 -9.19
N LEU A 432 1.03 10.65 -8.74
CA LEU A 432 0.66 11.84 -7.97
C LEU A 432 0.61 13.12 -8.81
N VAL A 433 1.53 13.28 -9.78
CA VAL A 433 1.70 14.54 -10.52
C VAL A 433 1.83 14.37 -12.03
N GLY A 434 1.79 13.15 -12.55
CA GLY A 434 1.75 12.90 -13.98
C GLY A 434 0.39 13.24 -14.59
N ARG A 435 0.32 13.27 -15.92
CA ARG A 435 -0.95 13.41 -16.62
C ARG A 435 -1.89 12.26 -16.25
N ASP A 436 -3.16 12.56 -16.03
CA ASP A 436 -4.19 11.61 -15.61
C ASP A 436 -3.83 10.87 -14.31
N ASN A 437 -3.20 11.59 -13.35
CA ASN A 437 -2.74 11.07 -12.08
C ASN A 437 -3.88 10.49 -11.21
N SER A 438 -3.52 9.64 -10.25
CA SER A 438 -4.46 8.96 -9.33
C SER A 438 -5.15 9.89 -8.35
N LEU A 439 -4.64 11.10 -8.17
CA LEU A 439 -5.31 12.14 -7.36
C LEU A 439 -6.49 12.76 -8.10
N HIS A 440 -6.59 12.57 -9.42
CA HIS A 440 -7.66 13.14 -10.25
C HIS A 440 -7.87 14.63 -10.06
N ASN A 441 -6.82 15.37 -9.72
CA ASN A 441 -6.89 16.79 -9.37
C ASN A 441 -6.84 17.73 -10.59
N GLY A 442 -6.68 17.17 -11.80
CA GLY A 442 -6.60 17.93 -13.04
C GLY A 442 -5.23 18.55 -13.33
N TYR A 443 -4.20 18.24 -12.54
CA TYR A 443 -2.85 18.74 -12.80
C TYR A 443 -2.25 18.09 -14.04
N SER A 444 -1.59 18.90 -14.87
CA SER A 444 -0.81 18.48 -16.02
C SER A 444 0.25 19.54 -16.32
N ASN A 445 1.50 19.12 -16.41
CA ASN A 445 2.62 19.99 -16.76
C ASN A 445 3.55 19.24 -17.71
N LYS A 446 3.80 19.79 -18.92
CA LYS A 446 4.62 19.14 -19.95
C LYS A 446 6.05 18.85 -19.48
N LYS A 447 6.65 19.72 -18.65
CA LYS A 447 7.98 19.52 -18.10
C LYS A 447 8.00 18.34 -17.14
N VAL A 448 7.00 18.26 -16.24
CA VAL A 448 6.83 17.16 -15.29
C VAL A 448 6.63 15.84 -16.05
N ASP A 449 5.72 15.81 -17.04
CA ASP A 449 5.48 14.62 -17.88
C ASP A 449 6.76 14.17 -18.61
N SER A 450 7.57 15.14 -19.11
CA SER A 450 8.84 14.84 -19.77
C SER A 450 9.88 14.25 -18.81
N LEU A 451 9.97 14.79 -17.59
CA LEU A 451 10.89 14.29 -16.56
C LEU A 451 10.50 12.88 -16.10
N ILE A 452 9.20 12.62 -15.89
CA ILE A 452 8.68 11.28 -15.62
C ILE A 452 9.10 10.33 -16.74
N GLY A 453 8.88 10.71 -18.01
CA GLY A 453 9.30 9.90 -19.16
C GLY A 453 10.81 9.66 -19.22
N SER A 454 11.62 10.62 -18.77
CA SER A 454 13.08 10.48 -18.66
C SER A 454 13.48 9.45 -17.61
N THR A 455 12.87 9.48 -16.41
CA THR A 455 13.19 8.52 -15.34
C THR A 455 12.90 7.07 -15.72
N LEU A 456 11.97 6.82 -16.62
CA LEU A 456 11.61 5.48 -17.11
C LEU A 456 12.64 4.90 -18.11
N GLN A 457 13.62 5.70 -18.56
CA GLN A 457 14.63 5.27 -19.53
C GLN A 457 15.83 4.56 -18.90
N TYR A 458 16.00 4.63 -17.59
CA TYR A 458 17.17 4.13 -16.89
C TYR A 458 16.87 2.86 -16.08
N SER A 459 17.46 1.75 -16.47
CA SER A 459 17.47 0.50 -15.67
C SER A 459 18.27 0.67 -14.38
N ASP A 460 19.38 1.42 -14.41
CA ASP A 460 20.07 1.88 -13.21
C ASP A 460 19.31 3.08 -12.62
N ARG A 461 18.52 2.81 -11.59
CA ARG A 461 17.63 3.79 -10.95
C ARG A 461 18.41 4.95 -10.28
N GLY A 462 19.68 4.73 -9.88
CA GLY A 462 20.52 5.80 -9.33
C GLY A 462 20.69 7.00 -10.27
N ARG A 463 20.63 6.76 -11.58
CA ARG A 463 20.74 7.79 -12.62
C ARG A 463 19.53 8.71 -12.72
N THR A 464 18.40 8.37 -12.10
CA THR A 464 17.16 9.15 -12.13
C THR A 464 17.14 10.29 -11.11
N ALA A 465 18.12 10.36 -10.20
CA ALA A 465 18.13 11.29 -9.07
C ALA A 465 17.99 12.76 -9.47
N ALA A 466 18.67 13.18 -10.55
CA ALA A 466 18.61 14.58 -11.03
C ALA A 466 17.21 14.92 -11.60
N ASP A 467 16.63 14.00 -12.40
CA ASP A 467 15.30 14.20 -12.99
C ASP A 467 14.23 14.28 -11.92
N PHE A 468 14.30 13.43 -10.88
CA PHE A 468 13.35 13.49 -9.75
C PHE A 468 13.50 14.77 -8.92
N LYS A 469 14.72 15.28 -8.71
CA LYS A 469 14.93 16.58 -8.03
C LYS A 469 14.33 17.73 -8.83
N GLU A 470 14.56 17.76 -10.14
CA GLU A 470 14.02 18.80 -11.02
C GLU A 470 12.49 18.73 -11.11
N LEU A 471 11.92 17.51 -11.16
CA LEU A 471 10.48 17.28 -11.10
C LEU A 471 9.89 17.88 -9.82
N GLN A 472 10.47 17.57 -8.66
CA GLN A 472 9.98 18.06 -7.37
C GLN A 472 10.11 19.60 -7.26
N ALA A 473 11.17 20.21 -7.82
CA ALA A 473 11.30 21.66 -7.89
C ALA A 473 10.13 22.29 -8.69
N GLN A 474 9.76 21.70 -9.84
CA GLN A 474 8.62 22.16 -10.64
C GLN A 474 7.30 21.99 -9.89
N VAL A 475 7.12 20.88 -9.18
CA VAL A 475 5.92 20.64 -8.35
C VAL A 475 5.83 21.65 -7.20
N GLY A 476 6.96 21.99 -6.55
CA GLY A 476 7.04 23.02 -5.51
C GLY A 476 6.70 24.42 -6.02
N GLU A 477 6.97 24.71 -7.30
CA GLU A 477 6.56 25.96 -7.94
C GLU A 477 5.06 25.98 -8.29
N ASP A 478 4.54 24.91 -8.87
CA ASP A 478 3.15 24.81 -9.35
C ASP A 478 2.15 24.57 -8.23
N VAL A 479 2.60 23.95 -7.13
CA VAL A 479 1.81 23.61 -5.93
C VAL A 479 0.49 22.91 -6.27
N PRO A 480 0.49 21.78 -6.98
CA PRO A 480 -0.74 21.01 -7.18
C PRO A 480 -1.20 20.29 -5.91
N LEU A 481 -0.30 20.16 -4.96
CA LEU A 481 -0.49 19.61 -3.62
C LEU A 481 0.53 20.23 -2.65
N VAL A 482 0.29 20.08 -1.34
CA VAL A 482 1.26 20.40 -0.28
C VAL A 482 1.54 19.12 0.50
N PRO A 483 2.78 18.60 0.51
CA PRO A 483 3.16 17.51 1.37
C PRO A 483 3.05 17.92 2.85
N LEU A 484 2.42 17.08 3.67
CA LEU A 484 2.17 17.38 5.08
C LEU A 484 3.13 16.62 5.98
N TRP A 485 3.13 15.28 5.87
CA TRP A 485 3.95 14.42 6.70
C TRP A 485 4.25 13.07 6.02
N GLN A 486 5.31 12.41 6.50
CA GLN A 486 5.69 11.02 6.22
C GLN A 486 5.44 10.19 7.49
N LYS A 487 4.80 9.05 7.33
CA LYS A 487 4.45 8.16 8.44
C LYS A 487 5.64 7.30 8.84
N LYS A 488 5.68 6.92 10.11
CA LYS A 488 6.42 5.75 10.59
C LYS A 488 5.47 4.55 10.57
N ASP A 489 5.94 3.40 10.14
CA ASP A 489 5.13 2.18 10.12
C ASP A 489 5.18 1.48 11.47
N TYR A 490 4.01 1.20 12.04
CA TYR A 490 3.88 0.52 13.32
C TYR A 490 3.14 -0.80 13.13
N VAL A 491 3.81 -1.90 13.49
CA VAL A 491 3.17 -3.19 13.68
C VAL A 491 3.24 -3.54 15.16
N VAL A 492 2.10 -3.71 15.78
CA VAL A 492 2.00 -4.09 17.19
C VAL A 492 1.47 -5.51 17.29
N SER A 493 2.15 -6.39 17.99
CA SER A 493 1.72 -7.78 18.17
C SER A 493 1.92 -8.27 19.60
N THR A 494 1.20 -9.33 19.95
CA THR A 494 1.47 -10.13 21.14
C THR A 494 2.77 -10.91 20.97
N THR A 495 3.39 -11.37 22.07
CA THR A 495 4.69 -12.06 22.02
C THR A 495 4.59 -13.51 21.57
N ASP A 496 3.41 -14.10 21.55
CA ASP A 496 3.13 -15.44 21.04
C ASP A 496 2.99 -15.50 19.50
N VAL A 497 3.09 -14.33 18.82
CA VAL A 497 3.18 -14.24 17.36
C VAL A 497 4.58 -13.78 16.95
N SER A 498 5.25 -14.55 16.11
CA SER A 498 6.50 -14.18 15.44
C SER A 498 6.26 -13.79 14.00
N GLY A 499 7.23 -13.08 13.39
CA GLY A 499 7.17 -12.67 11.99
C GLY A 499 6.37 -11.38 11.76
N SER A 500 5.72 -10.83 12.77
CA SER A 500 4.95 -9.57 12.68
C SER A 500 5.78 -8.40 12.16
N GLN A 501 7.08 -8.36 12.46
CA GLN A 501 8.03 -7.35 11.96
C GLN A 501 8.24 -7.39 10.44
N TYR A 502 7.83 -8.48 9.77
CA TYR A 502 7.92 -8.64 8.32
C TYR A 502 6.57 -8.50 7.62
N LEU A 503 5.50 -8.25 8.38
CA LEU A 503 4.14 -8.14 7.84
C LEU A 503 4.03 -7.06 6.76
N SER A 504 4.67 -5.92 6.98
CA SER A 504 4.70 -4.78 6.06
C SER A 504 6.16 -4.34 5.82
N ASP A 505 6.39 -3.68 4.72
CA ASP A 505 7.66 -3.01 4.38
C ASP A 505 7.44 -1.55 3.99
N GLY A 506 6.33 -0.97 4.44
CA GLY A 506 5.95 0.39 4.08
C GLY A 506 5.37 0.51 2.67
N THR A 507 5.13 -0.60 1.95
CA THR A 507 4.36 -0.66 0.71
C THR A 507 2.92 -1.13 0.96
N GLY A 508 2.11 -1.27 -0.08
CA GLY A 508 0.77 -1.84 0.00
C GLY A 508 0.70 -3.36 0.27
N LEU A 509 1.83 -4.04 0.38
CA LEU A 509 1.89 -5.49 0.54
C LEU A 509 1.74 -5.91 2.01
N TRP A 510 0.96 -6.96 2.24
CA TRP A 510 0.93 -7.68 3.51
C TRP A 510 1.47 -9.09 3.33
N ARG A 511 2.45 -9.46 4.17
CA ARG A 511 3.10 -10.78 4.15
C ARG A 511 2.56 -11.65 5.26
N LEU A 512 1.28 -12.05 5.17
CA LEU A 512 0.63 -12.91 6.17
C LEU A 512 1.35 -14.26 6.32
N TRP A 513 2.04 -14.72 5.27
CA TRP A 513 2.85 -15.95 5.29
C TRP A 513 4.09 -15.88 6.18
N GLU A 514 4.48 -14.71 6.66
CA GLU A 514 5.57 -14.55 7.62
C GLU A 514 5.10 -14.77 9.07
N LEU A 515 3.78 -14.65 9.33
CA LEU A 515 3.24 -14.81 10.67
C LEU A 515 3.26 -16.27 11.12
N LYS A 516 3.65 -16.50 12.38
CA LYS A 516 3.71 -17.82 13.01
C LYS A 516 3.30 -17.73 14.47
N ARG A 517 2.62 -18.76 14.99
CA ARG A 517 2.45 -18.97 16.43
C ARG A 517 3.75 -19.53 17.01
N ILE A 518 4.09 -19.08 18.24
CA ILE A 518 5.26 -19.54 19.00
C ILE A 518 4.79 -20.45 20.13
#